data_3b23fb0ccff80cdb0451f8e28d05b3ee
#
_entry.id   3b23fb0ccff80cdb0451f8e28d05b3ee
#
_cell.length_a   1.000
_cell.length_b   1.000
_cell.length_c   1.000
_cell.angle_alpha   90.00
_cell.angle_beta   90.00
_cell.angle_gamma   90.00
#
_symmetry.space_group_name_H-M   'P 1'
#
loop_
_entity.id
_entity.type
_entity.pdbx_description
1 polymer ?
#
loop_
_entity_poly.entity_id
_entity_poly.type
_entity_poly.pdbx_seq_one_letter_code
_entity_poly.pdbx_strand_id
1 'polypeptide(L)'
;SWKAIMNDPPEVTPEVYAELDFDEFDSCLIPVIANDMATFLSSSFHLTKAAAAVSEKSMEGAAMPLIAKSVLKMNEGCRYARNEEYETACDCFLKALVMQENIVPTPELEIANTCRNLALAYYYNEQYNEAAIYLNRALDYHAASADEKSQAEVIELSEYLAYCDYYKDEEESAAEKFRKVAEMHE
;
A
#
# COMPACT_ATOMS: atom_id res chain seq x y z
N SER A 1 24.56 -7.43 17.97
CA SER A 1 23.38 -6.85 18.65
C SER A 1 22.82 -5.74 17.77
N TRP A 2 21.52 -5.54 17.77
CA TRP A 2 20.81 -4.49 17.01
C TRP A 2 21.41 -3.09 17.17
N LYS A 3 21.95 -2.77 18.37
CA LYS A 3 22.65 -1.50 18.62
C LYS A 3 23.93 -1.33 17.82
N ALA A 4 24.64 -2.39 17.49
CA ALA A 4 25.86 -2.31 16.69
C ALA A 4 25.56 -2.01 15.21
N ILE A 5 24.45 -2.56 14.69
CA ILE A 5 23.99 -2.32 13.31
C ILE A 5 23.49 -0.87 13.12
N MET A 6 22.91 -0.27 14.17
CA MET A 6 22.41 1.11 14.13
C MET A 6 23.50 2.17 14.23
N ASN A 7 24.66 1.86 14.83
CA ASN A 7 25.73 2.83 15.05
C ASN A 7 26.82 2.81 13.96
N ASP A 8 26.96 1.73 13.24
CA ASP A 8 27.90 1.59 12.13
C ASP A 8 27.32 0.54 11.16
N PRO A 9 26.37 0.96 10.29
CA PRO A 9 25.79 0.04 9.36
C PRO A 9 26.89 -0.46 8.45
N PRO A 10 27.14 -1.79 8.36
CA PRO A 10 28.07 -2.35 7.40
C PRO A 10 27.66 -1.88 5.99
N GLU A 11 28.62 -1.81 5.07
CA GLU A 11 28.32 -1.65 3.63
C GLU A 11 27.44 -2.83 3.22
N VAL A 12 26.13 -2.63 3.30
CA VAL A 12 25.17 -3.69 3.13
C VAL A 12 24.80 -3.75 1.67
N THR A 13 25.38 -4.71 0.99
CA THR A 13 24.98 -4.99 -0.38
C THR A 13 23.62 -5.75 -0.38
N PRO A 14 22.83 -5.63 -1.46
CA PRO A 14 21.58 -6.38 -1.61
C PRO A 14 21.72 -7.89 -1.38
N GLU A 15 22.90 -8.44 -1.74
CA GLU A 15 23.23 -9.85 -1.62
C GLU A 15 23.33 -10.29 -0.15
N VAL A 16 23.89 -9.45 0.73
CA VAL A 16 24.03 -9.79 2.16
C VAL A 16 22.69 -9.98 2.83
N TYR A 17 21.66 -9.19 2.46
CA TYR A 17 20.31 -9.38 3.00
C TYR A 17 19.58 -10.57 2.38
N ALA A 18 19.89 -10.94 1.14
CA ALA A 18 19.33 -12.14 0.51
C ALA A 18 19.86 -13.44 1.16
N GLU A 19 21.03 -13.37 1.81
CA GLU A 19 21.66 -14.50 2.50
C GLU A 19 21.25 -14.64 3.97
N LEU A 20 20.44 -13.73 4.54
CA LEU A 20 19.95 -13.85 5.90
C LEU A 20 19.12 -15.12 6.04
N ASP A 21 19.58 -15.98 6.94
CA ASP A 21 18.85 -17.20 7.32
C ASP A 21 17.84 -16.87 8.41
N PHE A 22 16.56 -17.01 8.09
CA PHE A 22 15.46 -16.70 8.98
C PHE A 22 14.90 -17.94 9.70
N ASP A 23 15.52 -19.11 9.51
CA ASP A 23 14.99 -20.38 10.04
C ASP A 23 15.05 -20.49 11.57
N GLU A 24 15.85 -19.65 12.26
CA GLU A 24 16.01 -19.70 13.71
C GLU A 24 15.03 -18.80 14.50
N PHE A 25 14.18 -18.02 13.85
CA PHE A 25 13.28 -17.08 14.54
C PHE A 25 11.82 -17.55 14.53
N ASP A 26 11.09 -17.16 15.60
CA ASP A 26 9.65 -17.42 15.72
C ASP A 26 8.90 -16.85 14.50
N SER A 27 8.11 -17.69 13.86
CA SER A 27 7.44 -17.43 12.58
C SER A 27 6.54 -16.19 12.57
N CYS A 28 6.18 -15.68 13.76
CA CYS A 28 5.37 -14.47 13.90
C CYS A 28 6.19 -13.16 13.89
N LEU A 29 7.46 -13.20 14.29
CA LEU A 29 8.32 -12.01 14.41
C LEU A 29 9.10 -11.73 13.13
N ILE A 30 9.48 -12.76 12.38
CA ILE A 30 10.26 -12.64 11.15
C ILE A 30 9.59 -11.69 10.12
N PRO A 31 8.29 -11.79 9.82
CA PRO A 31 7.66 -10.92 8.85
C PRO A 31 7.66 -9.45 9.25
N VAL A 32 7.47 -9.17 10.54
CA VAL A 32 7.48 -7.80 11.07
C VAL A 32 8.88 -7.20 10.96
N ILE A 33 9.91 -7.93 11.41
CA ILE A 33 11.30 -7.49 11.34
C ILE A 33 11.75 -7.32 9.90
N ALA A 34 11.42 -8.27 9.01
CA ALA A 34 11.78 -8.19 7.60
C ALA A 34 11.08 -7.01 6.91
N ASN A 35 9.83 -6.73 7.27
CA ASN A 35 9.10 -5.58 6.76
C ASN A 35 9.70 -4.25 7.23
N ASP A 36 10.07 -4.14 8.51
CA ASP A 36 10.74 -2.97 9.07
C ASP A 36 12.10 -2.74 8.39
N MET A 37 12.88 -3.81 8.18
CA MET A 37 14.13 -3.76 7.43
C MET A 37 13.92 -3.33 5.98
N ALA A 38 12.92 -3.89 5.29
CA ALA A 38 12.62 -3.54 3.91
C ALA A 38 12.18 -2.07 3.79
N THR A 39 11.39 -1.57 4.74
CA THR A 39 10.99 -0.17 4.79
C THR A 39 12.18 0.75 5.05
N PHE A 40 13.08 0.38 5.98
CA PHE A 40 14.30 1.11 6.26
C PHE A 40 15.23 1.16 5.04
N LEU A 41 15.46 0.04 4.37
CA LEU A 41 16.28 -0.03 3.17
C LEU A 41 15.73 0.84 2.04
N SER A 42 14.42 0.78 1.82
CA SER A 42 13.77 1.57 0.77
C SER A 42 13.81 3.06 1.07
N SER A 43 13.50 3.47 2.32
CA SER A 43 13.40 4.87 2.69
C SER A 43 14.75 5.55 2.89
N SER A 44 15.75 4.83 3.46
CA SER A 44 17.04 5.41 3.84
C SER A 44 18.10 5.30 2.75
N PHE A 45 18.03 4.27 1.91
CA PHE A 45 19.06 3.96 0.91
C PHE A 45 18.53 3.82 -0.52
N HIS A 46 17.23 3.98 -0.74
CA HIS A 46 16.57 3.77 -2.05
C HIS A 46 16.85 2.38 -2.67
N LEU A 47 17.03 1.36 -1.83
CA LEU A 47 17.36 0.00 -2.23
C LEU A 47 16.10 -0.86 -2.42
N THR A 48 15.23 -0.47 -3.35
CA THR A 48 13.93 -1.12 -3.55
C THR A 48 14.03 -2.62 -3.89
N LYS A 49 15.02 -3.00 -4.70
CA LYS A 49 15.23 -4.41 -5.06
C LYS A 49 15.64 -5.25 -3.85
N ALA A 50 16.52 -4.72 -3.00
CA ALA A 50 16.94 -5.40 -1.77
C ALA A 50 15.75 -5.53 -0.80
N ALA A 51 14.95 -4.47 -0.65
CA ALA A 51 13.76 -4.49 0.18
C ALA A 51 12.74 -5.53 -0.31
N ALA A 52 12.52 -5.64 -1.64
CA ALA A 52 11.66 -6.63 -2.23
C ALA A 52 12.17 -8.07 -1.97
N ALA A 53 13.46 -8.31 -2.16
CA ALA A 53 14.07 -9.63 -1.91
C ALA A 53 13.95 -10.07 -0.45
N VAL A 54 14.14 -9.16 0.52
CA VAL A 54 13.95 -9.44 1.95
C VAL A 54 12.50 -9.80 2.24
N SER A 55 11.53 -9.06 1.69
CA SER A 55 10.11 -9.34 1.86
C SER A 55 9.71 -10.68 1.25
N GLU A 56 10.21 -11.00 0.05
CA GLU A 56 9.92 -12.25 -0.65
C GLU A 56 10.48 -13.48 0.12
N LYS A 57 11.74 -13.41 0.52
CA LYS A 57 12.38 -14.48 1.32
C LYS A 57 11.66 -14.72 2.64
N SER A 58 11.19 -13.68 3.31
CA SER A 58 10.43 -13.82 4.55
C SER A 58 9.06 -14.50 4.34
N MET A 59 8.50 -14.43 3.14
CA MET A 59 7.23 -15.09 2.81
C MET A 59 7.39 -16.56 2.44
N GLU A 60 8.56 -16.99 1.92
CA GLU A 60 8.77 -18.37 1.49
C GLU A 60 8.96 -19.35 2.66
N GLY A 61 9.56 -18.91 3.77
CA GLY A 61 10.02 -19.80 4.86
C GLY A 61 8.96 -20.16 5.92
N ALA A 62 7.83 -19.47 6.00
CA ALA A 62 6.90 -19.64 7.11
C ALA A 62 5.45 -19.88 6.64
N ALA A 63 4.70 -20.71 7.40
CA ALA A 63 3.25 -20.76 7.33
C ALA A 63 2.63 -19.47 7.88
N MET A 64 2.95 -18.34 7.21
CA MET A 64 2.46 -17.03 7.65
C MET A 64 0.96 -16.91 7.51
N PRO A 65 0.28 -16.31 8.50
CA PRO A 65 -1.11 -15.93 8.36
C PRO A 65 -1.32 -15.07 7.10
N LEU A 66 -2.44 -15.27 6.42
CA LEU A 66 -2.76 -14.56 5.18
C LEU A 66 -2.76 -13.04 5.36
N ILE A 67 -3.18 -12.58 6.56
CA ILE A 67 -3.15 -11.16 6.92
C ILE A 67 -1.72 -10.59 6.88
N ALA A 68 -0.74 -11.29 7.44
CA ALA A 68 0.65 -10.84 7.44
C ALA A 68 1.23 -10.79 6.02
N LYS A 69 0.90 -11.78 5.18
CA LYS A 69 1.29 -11.78 3.76
C LYS A 69 0.71 -10.59 3.00
N SER A 70 -0.56 -10.25 3.26
CA SER A 70 -1.21 -9.11 2.61
C SER A 70 -0.57 -7.78 3.02
N VAL A 71 -0.21 -7.62 4.31
CA VAL A 71 0.50 -6.43 4.81
C VAL A 71 1.87 -6.28 4.15
N LEU A 72 2.62 -7.37 4.00
CA LEU A 72 3.92 -7.31 3.29
C LEU A 72 3.77 -6.89 1.84
N LYS A 73 2.76 -7.41 1.14
CA LYS A 73 2.47 -7.01 -0.25
C LYS A 73 2.01 -5.55 -0.36
N MET A 74 1.20 -5.08 0.60
CA MET A 74 0.85 -3.66 0.72
C MET A 74 2.10 -2.77 0.83
N ASN A 75 3.00 -3.10 1.76
CA ASN A 75 4.21 -2.33 1.99
C ASN A 75 5.16 -2.36 0.78
N GLU A 76 5.24 -3.49 0.09
CA GLU A 76 5.97 -3.62 -1.17
C GLU A 76 5.39 -2.68 -2.23
N GLY A 77 4.08 -2.67 -2.42
CA GLY A 77 3.39 -1.76 -3.33
C GLY A 77 3.65 -0.28 -2.99
N CYS A 78 3.60 0.08 -1.70
CA CYS A 78 3.94 1.44 -1.26
C CYS A 78 5.38 1.84 -1.58
N ARG A 79 6.35 0.90 -1.53
CA ARG A 79 7.73 1.19 -1.93
C ARG A 79 7.86 1.46 -3.42
N TYR A 80 7.22 0.63 -4.25
CA TYR A 80 7.21 0.84 -5.70
C TYR A 80 6.51 2.16 -6.07
N ALA A 81 5.37 2.48 -5.45
CA ALA A 81 4.67 3.74 -5.69
C ALA A 81 5.52 4.98 -5.34
N ARG A 82 6.31 4.94 -4.24
CA ARG A 82 7.25 6.03 -3.90
C ARG A 82 8.38 6.20 -4.92
N ASN A 83 8.72 5.15 -5.63
CA ASN A 83 9.72 5.18 -6.71
C ASN A 83 9.10 5.43 -8.08
N GLU A 84 7.82 5.81 -8.13
CA GLU A 84 7.08 6.07 -9.38
C GLU A 84 6.93 4.84 -10.29
N GLU A 85 7.15 3.64 -9.75
CA GLU A 85 6.96 2.35 -10.43
C GLU A 85 5.49 1.90 -10.26
N TYR A 86 4.55 2.69 -10.79
CA TYR A 86 3.12 2.57 -10.48
C TYR A 86 2.50 1.26 -10.98
N GLU A 87 2.89 0.76 -12.15
CA GLU A 87 2.41 -0.52 -12.68
C GLU A 87 2.75 -1.68 -11.72
N THR A 88 4.01 -1.74 -11.26
CA THR A 88 4.45 -2.76 -10.29
C THR A 88 3.75 -2.58 -8.93
N ALA A 89 3.51 -1.35 -8.52
CA ALA A 89 2.77 -1.05 -7.30
C ALA A 89 1.32 -1.57 -7.39
N CYS A 90 0.63 -1.36 -8.51
CA CYS A 90 -0.70 -1.89 -8.76
C CYS A 90 -0.74 -3.41 -8.62
N ASP A 91 0.22 -4.13 -9.20
CA ASP A 91 0.31 -5.59 -9.08
C ASP A 91 0.47 -6.06 -7.63
N CYS A 92 1.27 -5.34 -6.83
CA CYS A 92 1.45 -5.66 -5.42
C CYS A 92 0.17 -5.42 -4.62
N PHE A 93 -0.50 -4.28 -4.84
CA PHE A 93 -1.76 -3.95 -4.17
C PHE A 93 -2.89 -4.91 -4.56
N LEU A 94 -3.00 -5.31 -5.83
CA LEU A 94 -3.97 -6.33 -6.27
C LEU A 94 -3.74 -7.67 -5.56
N LYS A 95 -2.49 -8.12 -5.44
CA LYS A 95 -2.16 -9.35 -4.69
C LYS A 95 -2.54 -9.23 -3.23
N ALA A 96 -2.27 -8.08 -2.59
CA ALA A 96 -2.68 -7.83 -1.21
C ALA A 96 -4.20 -7.87 -1.06
N LEU A 97 -4.93 -7.22 -1.95
CA LEU A 97 -6.40 -7.16 -1.96
C LEU A 97 -7.01 -8.57 -2.06
N VAL A 98 -6.54 -9.39 -3.01
CA VAL A 98 -6.99 -10.78 -3.14
C VAL A 98 -6.74 -11.59 -1.87
N MET A 99 -5.61 -11.39 -1.19
CA MET A 99 -5.34 -12.06 0.08
C MET A 99 -6.32 -11.61 1.17
N GLN A 100 -6.57 -10.30 1.29
CA GLN A 100 -7.46 -9.72 2.29
C GLN A 100 -8.91 -10.19 2.12
N GLU A 101 -9.39 -10.28 0.89
CA GLU A 101 -10.74 -10.76 0.57
C GLU A 101 -10.97 -12.25 0.96
N ASN A 102 -9.89 -13.01 1.14
CA ASN A 102 -9.95 -14.41 1.59
C ASN A 102 -9.76 -14.59 3.10
N ILE A 103 -9.67 -13.50 3.88
CA ILE A 103 -9.56 -13.54 5.34
C ILE A 103 -10.95 -13.56 5.98
N VAL A 104 -11.12 -14.34 7.04
CA VAL A 104 -12.34 -14.40 7.82
C VAL A 104 -12.01 -14.20 9.32
N PRO A 105 -12.61 -13.23 10.01
CA PRO A 105 -13.57 -12.22 9.49
C PRO A 105 -12.91 -11.26 8.51
N THR A 106 -13.69 -10.68 7.61
CA THR A 106 -13.21 -9.79 6.56
C THR A 106 -12.59 -8.52 7.15
N PRO A 107 -11.34 -8.18 6.82
CA PRO A 107 -10.65 -6.98 7.33
C PRO A 107 -11.03 -5.76 6.48
N GLU A 108 -12.23 -5.23 6.67
CA GLU A 108 -12.81 -4.22 5.79
C GLU A 108 -12.02 -2.91 5.74
N LEU A 109 -11.46 -2.48 6.87
CA LEU A 109 -10.61 -1.27 6.92
C LEU A 109 -9.33 -1.47 6.10
N GLU A 110 -8.68 -2.62 6.24
CA GLU A 110 -7.47 -2.96 5.48
C GLU A 110 -7.75 -3.04 3.98
N ILE A 111 -8.92 -3.57 3.61
CA ILE A 111 -9.39 -3.61 2.21
C ILE A 111 -9.61 -2.18 1.69
N ALA A 112 -10.27 -1.31 2.46
CA ALA A 112 -10.48 0.08 2.08
C ALA A 112 -9.15 0.82 1.88
N ASN A 113 -8.19 0.66 2.81
CA ASN A 113 -6.85 1.23 2.69
C ASN A 113 -6.09 0.70 1.46
N THR A 114 -6.22 -0.60 1.16
CA THR A 114 -5.61 -1.19 -0.03
C THR A 114 -6.24 -0.65 -1.31
N CYS A 115 -7.57 -0.53 -1.36
CA CYS A 115 -8.29 0.06 -2.47
C CYS A 115 -7.88 1.53 -2.71
N ARG A 116 -7.74 2.33 -1.64
CA ARG A 116 -7.23 3.70 -1.74
C ARG A 116 -5.84 3.75 -2.38
N ASN A 117 -4.88 2.96 -1.87
CA ASN A 117 -3.52 2.95 -2.39
C ASN A 117 -3.43 2.45 -3.84
N LEU A 118 -4.22 1.42 -4.17
CA LEU A 118 -4.34 0.91 -5.54
C LEU A 118 -4.92 1.95 -6.49
N ALA A 119 -5.97 2.66 -6.05
CA ALA A 119 -6.58 3.73 -6.82
C ALA A 119 -5.60 4.87 -7.12
N LEU A 120 -4.81 5.29 -6.11
CA LEU A 120 -3.78 6.31 -6.30
C LEU A 120 -2.67 5.84 -7.26
N ALA A 121 -2.26 4.56 -7.19
CA ALA A 121 -1.29 4.01 -8.11
C ALA A 121 -1.82 4.00 -9.56
N TYR A 122 -3.08 3.62 -9.76
CA TYR A 122 -3.74 3.72 -11.07
C TYR A 122 -3.88 5.16 -11.55
N TYR A 123 -4.23 6.09 -10.65
CA TYR A 123 -4.35 7.51 -10.98
C TYR A 123 -3.03 8.09 -11.50
N TYR A 124 -1.92 7.84 -10.78
CA TYR A 124 -0.59 8.31 -11.21
C TYR A 124 -0.05 7.55 -12.42
N ASN A 125 -0.60 6.37 -12.72
CA ASN A 125 -0.32 5.62 -13.96
C ASN A 125 -1.29 5.99 -15.11
N GLU A 126 -2.05 7.08 -14.96
CA GLU A 126 -3.00 7.63 -15.94
C GLU A 126 -4.16 6.66 -16.32
N GLN A 127 -4.40 5.66 -15.47
CA GLN A 127 -5.49 4.68 -15.62
C GLN A 127 -6.72 5.13 -14.82
N TYR A 128 -7.35 6.22 -15.26
CA TYR A 128 -8.39 6.92 -14.49
C TYR A 128 -9.69 6.12 -14.32
N ASN A 129 -10.00 5.20 -15.23
CA ASN A 129 -11.17 4.34 -15.11
C ASN A 129 -10.98 3.32 -13.97
N GLU A 130 -9.83 2.67 -13.93
CA GLU A 130 -9.45 1.72 -12.88
C GLU A 130 -9.34 2.43 -11.54
N ALA A 131 -8.72 3.60 -11.52
CA ALA A 131 -8.64 4.44 -10.33
C ALA A 131 -10.03 4.73 -9.74
N ALA A 132 -10.99 5.15 -10.57
CA ALA A 132 -12.34 5.46 -10.13
C ALA A 132 -13.07 4.26 -9.50
N ILE A 133 -12.85 3.04 -10.01
CA ILE A 133 -13.44 1.81 -9.44
C ILE A 133 -12.99 1.62 -7.98
N TYR A 134 -11.68 1.70 -7.73
CA TYR A 134 -11.13 1.47 -6.40
C TYR A 134 -11.33 2.66 -5.45
N LEU A 135 -11.39 3.90 -5.96
CA LEU A 135 -11.79 5.07 -5.18
C LEU A 135 -13.22 4.91 -4.65
N ASN A 136 -14.17 4.51 -5.49
CA ASN A 136 -15.55 4.28 -5.06
C ASN A 136 -15.62 3.17 -4.01
N ARG A 137 -14.87 2.08 -4.17
CA ARG A 137 -14.85 0.99 -3.20
C ARG A 137 -14.31 1.43 -1.83
N ALA A 138 -13.29 2.28 -1.81
CA ALA A 138 -12.78 2.86 -0.56
C ALA A 138 -13.79 3.84 0.05
N LEU A 139 -14.44 4.66 -0.78
CA LEU A 139 -15.51 5.58 -0.35
C LEU A 139 -16.67 4.88 0.32
N ASP A 140 -17.15 3.76 -0.23
CA ASP A 140 -18.27 2.99 0.34
C ASP A 140 -18.00 2.59 1.80
N TYR A 141 -16.75 2.27 2.13
CA TYR A 141 -16.35 1.96 3.51
C TYR A 141 -16.36 3.21 4.40
N HIS A 142 -15.67 4.28 3.98
CA HIS A 142 -15.50 5.47 4.82
C HIS A 142 -16.80 6.28 4.97
N ALA A 143 -17.66 6.31 3.95
CA ALA A 143 -18.95 6.97 4.01
C ALA A 143 -19.92 6.32 5.01
N ALA A 144 -19.72 5.05 5.37
CA ALA A 144 -20.52 4.37 6.39
C ALA A 144 -20.13 4.78 7.83
N SER A 145 -19.00 5.45 8.02
CA SER A 145 -18.50 5.89 9.32
C SER A 145 -18.72 7.39 9.53
N ALA A 146 -19.12 7.78 10.76
CA ALA A 146 -19.31 9.18 11.13
C ALA A 146 -18.11 9.79 11.87
N ASP A 147 -16.98 9.06 11.96
CA ASP A 147 -15.77 9.58 12.62
C ASP A 147 -15.03 10.59 11.74
N GLU A 148 -14.33 11.53 12.39
CA GLU A 148 -13.63 12.64 11.73
C GLU A 148 -12.58 12.16 10.73
N LYS A 149 -11.89 11.05 11.03
CA LYS A 149 -10.89 10.50 10.13
C LYS A 149 -11.51 9.96 8.85
N SER A 150 -12.61 9.23 8.95
CA SER A 150 -13.34 8.72 7.79
C SER A 150 -13.94 9.86 6.95
N GLN A 151 -14.40 10.95 7.59
CA GLN A 151 -14.87 12.12 6.86
C GLN A 151 -13.74 12.79 6.05
N ALA A 152 -12.55 12.92 6.61
CA ALA A 152 -11.38 13.44 5.90
C ALA A 152 -11.00 12.54 4.70
N GLU A 153 -11.04 11.21 4.87
CA GLU A 153 -10.81 10.26 3.78
C GLU A 153 -11.87 10.39 2.67
N VAL A 154 -13.14 10.58 3.03
CA VAL A 154 -14.23 10.78 2.05
C VAL A 154 -13.97 12.02 1.19
N ILE A 155 -13.53 13.11 1.78
CA ILE A 155 -13.21 14.34 1.06
C ILE A 155 -12.06 14.08 0.07
N GLU A 156 -10.92 13.54 0.55
CA GLU A 156 -9.74 13.25 -0.28
C GLU A 156 -10.08 12.31 -1.45
N LEU A 157 -10.79 11.22 -1.19
CA LEU A 157 -11.17 10.25 -2.23
C LEU A 157 -12.13 10.86 -3.25
N SER A 158 -13.04 11.74 -2.81
CA SER A 158 -13.97 12.45 -3.68
C SER A 158 -13.26 13.45 -4.59
N GLU A 159 -12.21 14.11 -4.10
CA GLU A 159 -11.35 14.96 -4.91
C GLU A 159 -10.66 14.17 -6.03
N TYR A 160 -10.05 13.02 -5.71
CA TYR A 160 -9.43 12.18 -6.74
C TYR A 160 -10.43 11.65 -7.76
N LEU A 161 -11.67 11.34 -7.37
CA LEU A 161 -12.74 10.98 -8.32
C LEU A 161 -13.08 12.14 -9.26
N ALA A 162 -13.14 13.37 -8.75
CA ALA A 162 -13.36 14.54 -9.58
C ALA A 162 -12.21 14.76 -10.57
N TYR A 163 -10.95 14.57 -10.13
CA TYR A 163 -9.80 14.62 -11.04
C TYR A 163 -9.82 13.49 -12.08
N CYS A 164 -10.24 12.27 -11.73
CA CYS A 164 -10.39 11.18 -12.70
C CYS A 164 -11.37 11.55 -13.81
N ASP A 165 -12.51 12.16 -13.46
CA ASP A 165 -13.50 12.61 -14.46
C ASP A 165 -12.93 13.75 -15.31
N TYR A 166 -12.22 14.69 -14.71
CA TYR A 166 -11.58 15.79 -15.42
C TYR A 166 -10.59 15.27 -16.49
N TYR A 167 -9.73 14.32 -16.14
CA TYR A 167 -8.76 13.75 -17.08
C TYR A 167 -9.37 12.79 -18.12
N LYS A 168 -10.63 12.39 -17.93
CA LYS A 168 -11.41 11.65 -18.93
C LYS A 168 -12.22 12.56 -19.86
N ASP A 169 -12.05 13.87 -19.77
CA ASP A 169 -12.84 14.88 -20.50
C ASP A 169 -14.35 14.85 -20.12
N GLU A 170 -14.70 14.35 -18.92
CA GLU A 170 -16.07 14.36 -18.37
C GLU A 170 -16.30 15.65 -17.56
N GLU A 171 -16.21 16.81 -18.18
CA GLU A 171 -16.17 18.12 -17.52
C GLU A 171 -17.39 18.40 -16.63
N GLU A 172 -18.61 18.04 -17.06
CA GLU A 172 -19.82 18.27 -16.25
C GLU A 172 -19.82 17.45 -14.98
N SER A 173 -19.42 16.17 -15.07
CA SER A 173 -19.30 15.28 -13.92
C SER A 173 -18.22 15.75 -12.95
N ALA A 174 -17.06 16.14 -13.47
CA ALA A 174 -15.95 16.69 -12.68
C ALA A 174 -16.38 17.95 -11.93
N ALA A 175 -17.02 18.91 -12.61
CA ALA A 175 -17.49 20.15 -12.00
C ALA A 175 -18.51 19.91 -10.86
N GLU A 176 -19.45 18.97 -11.06
CA GLU A 176 -20.40 18.60 -10.01
C GLU A 176 -19.72 17.98 -8.78
N LYS A 177 -18.74 17.08 -9.01
CA LYS A 177 -17.98 16.46 -7.91
C LYS A 177 -17.13 17.47 -7.15
N PHE A 178 -16.43 18.37 -7.85
CA PHE A 178 -15.66 19.44 -7.20
C PHE A 178 -16.55 20.38 -6.37
N ARG A 179 -17.75 20.69 -6.85
CA ARG A 179 -18.71 21.47 -6.06
C ARG A 179 -19.12 20.76 -4.78
N LYS A 180 -19.42 19.46 -4.85
CA LYS A 180 -19.75 18.66 -3.66
C LYS A 180 -18.61 18.60 -2.66
N VAL A 181 -17.38 18.45 -3.15
CA VAL A 181 -16.18 18.48 -2.30
C VAL A 181 -16.01 19.83 -1.61
N ALA A 182 -16.23 20.94 -2.32
CA ALA A 182 -16.18 22.27 -1.74
C ALA A 182 -17.22 22.46 -0.62
N GLU A 183 -18.43 21.90 -0.79
CA GLU A 183 -19.49 21.92 0.24
C GLU A 183 -19.14 21.06 1.48
N MET A 184 -18.29 20.05 1.36
CA MET A 184 -17.82 19.21 2.48
C MET A 184 -16.73 19.90 3.32
N HIS A 185 -16.08 20.94 2.78
CA HIS A 185 -15.06 21.73 3.50
C HIS A 185 -15.64 22.88 4.33
N GLU A 186 -16.94 23.17 4.22
CA GLU A 186 -17.63 24.22 4.98
C GLU A 186 -18.18 23.69 6.32
#